data_607ccb70f2c21002941e4b64c45faaf4
#
_entry.id   607ccb70f2c21002941e4b64c45faaf4
#
_cell.length_a   1.000
_cell.length_b   1.000
_cell.length_c   1.000
_cell.angle_alpha   90.00
_cell.angle_beta   90.00
_cell.angle_gamma   90.00
#
_symmetry.space_group_name_H-M   'P 1'
#
loop_
_entity.id
_entity.type
_entity.pdbx_description
1 polymer ?
#
loop_
_entity_poly.entity_id
_entity_poly.type
_entity_poly.pdbx_seq_one_letter_code
_entity_poly.pdbx_strand_id
1 'polypeptide(L)'
;MCQSSWVTRQSRRACARDARVVCTTVGPYTKYGSPLVAACVETGTDYCDLTGEVNWTREMIDRFHEAAVDSGARIVHSCGFDSVPADLGTLLVQSFAAETFDAPCETVRIYLDGGSGSVSGGTLASFGELFEAAATDPLARETLRNPYSLAPSGERSGVDPGAQRWPRKDSLRGGWTAPSPMAPVNERVVRRSNALLGYPWGREFRCTEVVPTGE
;
A
#
# COMPACT_ATOMS: atom_id res chain seq x y z
N MET A 1 21.47 3.96 18.65
CA MET A 1 21.14 2.51 18.39
C MET A 1 20.28 2.01 19.53
N CYS A 2 18.96 2.04 19.38
CA CYS A 2 18.05 1.46 20.36
C CYS A 2 17.88 -0.01 19.98
N GLN A 3 18.43 -0.90 20.78
CA GLN A 3 18.41 -2.34 20.48
C GLN A 3 16.99 -2.88 20.68
N SER A 4 16.42 -3.40 19.62
CA SER A 4 15.08 -4.00 19.53
C SER A 4 14.89 -5.30 20.34
N SER A 5 15.86 -5.69 21.15
CA SER A 5 15.85 -6.92 21.95
C SER A 5 15.01 -6.85 23.24
N TRP A 6 14.54 -5.66 23.63
CA TRP A 6 13.84 -5.46 24.90
C TRP A 6 12.32 -5.57 24.86
N VAL A 7 11.71 -5.67 23.66
CA VAL A 7 10.25 -5.77 23.56
C VAL A 7 9.84 -7.25 23.46
N THR A 8 9.52 -7.85 24.57
CA THR A 8 9.00 -9.23 24.64
C THR A 8 7.59 -9.33 24.02
N ARG A 9 7.13 -10.55 23.69
CA ARG A 9 5.74 -10.77 23.26
C ARG A 9 4.75 -10.20 24.30
N GLN A 10 5.05 -10.37 25.57
CA GLN A 10 4.20 -9.89 26.67
C GLN A 10 4.12 -8.36 26.73
N SER A 11 5.24 -7.63 26.54
CA SER A 11 5.23 -6.16 26.54
C SER A 11 4.52 -5.59 25.31
N ARG A 12 4.63 -6.21 24.13
CA ARG A 12 3.88 -5.81 22.94
C ARG A 12 2.37 -5.97 23.13
N ARG A 13 1.94 -7.10 23.71
CA ARG A 13 0.52 -7.33 24.03
C ARG A 13 -0.01 -6.33 25.07
N ALA A 14 0.79 -6.00 26.09
CA ALA A 14 0.42 -5.00 27.07
C ALA A 14 0.23 -3.62 26.42
N CYS A 15 1.21 -3.16 25.64
CA CYS A 15 1.10 -1.90 24.90
C CYS A 15 -0.12 -1.86 23.96
N ALA A 16 -0.39 -2.95 23.25
CA ALA A 16 -1.56 -3.03 22.37
C ALA A 16 -2.86 -2.97 23.17
N ARG A 17 -2.99 -3.74 24.25
CA ARG A 17 -4.19 -3.79 25.09
C ARG A 17 -4.53 -2.44 25.74
N ASP A 18 -3.52 -1.66 26.09
CA ASP A 18 -3.70 -0.37 26.77
C ASP A 18 -3.96 0.79 25.78
N ALA A 19 -3.91 0.51 24.48
CA ALA A 19 -4.12 1.50 23.42
C ALA A 19 -5.42 1.23 22.63
N ARG A 20 -6.06 2.28 22.11
CA ARG A 20 -7.14 2.16 21.14
C ARG A 20 -6.61 1.92 19.72
N VAL A 21 -5.46 2.49 19.44
CA VAL A 21 -4.75 2.36 18.15
C VAL A 21 -3.25 2.39 18.39
N VAL A 22 -2.53 1.54 17.66
CA VAL A 22 -1.07 1.56 17.60
C VAL A 22 -0.65 2.07 16.23
N CYS A 23 0.09 3.19 16.22
CA CYS A 23 0.72 3.73 15.01
C CYS A 23 2.23 3.50 15.10
N THR A 24 2.83 2.88 14.08
CA THR A 24 4.26 2.60 14.05
C THR A 24 4.93 3.12 12.79
N THR A 25 6.11 3.73 12.99
CA THR A 25 6.99 4.21 11.91
C THR A 25 8.31 3.42 11.86
N VAL A 26 8.37 2.28 12.56
CA VAL A 26 9.58 1.49 12.72
C VAL A 26 9.69 0.45 11.63
N GLY A 27 10.46 0.74 10.60
CA GLY A 27 10.88 -0.19 9.55
C GLY A 27 12.29 -0.75 9.76
N PRO A 28 12.73 -1.77 9.00
CA PRO A 28 11.94 -2.57 8.04
C PRO A 28 10.85 -3.40 8.71
N TYR A 29 9.65 -3.33 8.16
CA TYR A 29 8.47 -4.00 8.74
C TYR A 29 8.54 -5.52 8.61
N THR A 30 9.14 -6.02 7.54
CA THR A 30 9.46 -7.45 7.36
C THR A 30 10.21 -8.03 8.56
N LYS A 31 11.09 -7.24 9.19
CA LYS A 31 11.87 -7.68 10.35
C LYS A 31 11.15 -7.48 11.68
N TYR A 32 10.42 -6.39 11.83
CA TYR A 32 9.95 -5.93 13.14
C TYR A 32 8.44 -5.82 13.27
N GLY A 33 7.70 -5.74 12.16
CA GLY A 33 6.27 -5.42 12.13
C GLY A 33 5.35 -6.57 12.55
N SER A 34 5.61 -7.79 12.04
CA SER A 34 4.71 -8.93 12.20
C SER A 34 4.32 -9.25 13.66
N PRO A 35 5.24 -9.20 14.65
CA PRO A 35 4.86 -9.46 16.03
C PRO A 35 3.95 -8.38 16.66
N LEU A 36 4.02 -7.15 16.16
CA LEU A 36 3.16 -6.05 16.63
C LEU A 36 1.77 -6.15 16.02
N VAL A 37 1.67 -6.44 14.71
CA VAL A 37 0.39 -6.73 14.05
C VAL A 37 -0.32 -7.89 14.76
N ALA A 38 0.39 -9.00 15.02
CA ALA A 38 -0.16 -10.13 15.75
C ALA A 38 -0.72 -9.73 17.14
N ALA A 39 0.02 -8.91 17.89
CA ALA A 39 -0.42 -8.43 19.19
C ALA A 39 -1.69 -7.56 19.10
N CYS A 40 -1.77 -6.68 18.10
CA CYS A 40 -2.95 -5.84 17.85
C CYS A 40 -4.18 -6.69 17.49
N VAL A 41 -4.03 -7.67 16.61
CA VAL A 41 -5.09 -8.61 16.26
C VAL A 41 -5.55 -9.42 17.48
N GLU A 42 -4.62 -9.96 18.28
CA GLU A 42 -4.92 -10.71 19.50
C GLU A 42 -5.68 -9.90 20.57
N THR A 43 -5.52 -8.57 20.58
CA THR A 43 -6.14 -7.69 21.59
C THR A 43 -7.34 -6.89 21.08
N GLY A 44 -7.69 -7.00 19.80
CA GLY A 44 -8.73 -6.19 19.17
C GLY A 44 -8.35 -4.71 19.04
N THR A 45 -7.06 -4.41 19.00
CA THR A 45 -6.52 -3.04 18.93
C THR A 45 -6.29 -2.63 17.47
N ASP A 46 -6.71 -1.43 17.10
CA ASP A 46 -6.45 -0.89 15.77
C ASP A 46 -4.94 -0.69 15.54
N TYR A 47 -4.50 -0.84 14.30
CA TYR A 47 -3.10 -0.71 13.90
C TYR A 47 -2.97 0.11 12.62
N CYS A 48 -1.97 0.97 12.55
CA CYS A 48 -1.56 1.61 11.30
C CYS A 48 -0.04 1.77 11.22
N ASP A 49 0.47 1.77 9.98
CA ASP A 49 1.88 1.97 9.65
C ASP A 49 2.08 2.80 8.38
N LEU A 50 3.32 3.04 7.99
CA LEU A 50 3.69 3.72 6.73
C LEU A 50 4.50 2.80 5.81
N THR A 51 4.25 1.51 5.83
CA THR A 51 5.03 0.56 5.04
C THR A 51 4.83 0.73 3.54
N GLY A 52 5.92 0.62 2.78
CA GLY A 52 5.91 0.37 1.33
C GLY A 52 6.27 -1.07 0.96
N GLU A 53 6.40 -1.96 1.95
CA GLU A 53 6.84 -3.35 1.78
C GLU A 53 5.67 -4.25 1.35
N VAL A 54 5.34 -4.24 0.05
CA VAL A 54 4.18 -4.95 -0.53
C VAL A 54 4.14 -6.44 -0.16
N ASN A 55 5.29 -7.12 -0.16
CA ASN A 55 5.38 -8.53 0.18
C ASN A 55 4.98 -8.80 1.62
N TRP A 56 5.48 -7.98 2.55
CA TRP A 56 5.13 -8.08 3.95
C TRP A 56 3.65 -7.75 4.19
N THR A 57 3.15 -6.68 3.58
CA THR A 57 1.72 -6.34 3.65
C THR A 57 0.85 -7.50 3.18
N ARG A 58 1.22 -8.15 2.07
CA ARG A 58 0.53 -9.31 1.56
C ARG A 58 0.54 -10.48 2.56
N GLU A 59 1.69 -10.75 3.17
CA GLU A 59 1.80 -11.77 4.21
C GLU A 59 0.91 -11.46 5.42
N MET A 60 0.88 -10.20 5.88
CA MET A 60 0.02 -9.80 7.00
C MET A 60 -1.47 -9.96 6.67
N ILE A 61 -1.89 -9.60 5.45
CA ILE A 61 -3.26 -9.82 4.99
C ILE A 61 -3.60 -11.32 5.04
N ASP A 62 -2.75 -12.16 4.43
CA ASP A 62 -3.03 -13.60 4.34
C ASP A 62 -3.04 -14.31 5.70
N ARG A 63 -2.23 -13.84 6.65
CA ARG A 63 -2.11 -14.45 7.98
C ARG A 63 -3.15 -13.97 8.98
N PHE A 64 -3.57 -12.72 8.90
CA PHE A 64 -4.29 -12.08 9.99
C PHE A 64 -5.66 -11.53 9.62
N HIS A 65 -6.07 -11.55 8.34
CA HIS A 65 -7.34 -10.95 7.91
C HIS A 65 -8.53 -11.51 8.68
N GLU A 66 -8.71 -12.84 8.69
CA GLU A 66 -9.83 -13.49 9.37
C GLU A 66 -9.81 -13.21 10.89
N ALA A 67 -8.65 -13.37 11.52
CA ALA A 67 -8.51 -13.11 12.95
C ALA A 67 -8.72 -11.62 13.30
N ALA A 68 -8.39 -10.69 12.42
CA ALA A 68 -8.67 -9.27 12.60
C ALA A 68 -10.17 -8.97 12.49
N VAL A 69 -10.87 -9.61 11.55
CA VAL A 69 -12.34 -9.54 11.45
C VAL A 69 -12.98 -10.06 12.73
N ASP A 70 -12.57 -11.23 13.23
CA ASP A 70 -13.11 -11.86 14.44
C ASP A 70 -12.87 -11.01 15.69
N SER A 71 -11.69 -10.39 15.83
CA SER A 71 -11.35 -9.55 16.97
C SER A 71 -11.89 -8.11 16.88
N GLY A 72 -12.36 -7.69 15.69
CA GLY A 72 -12.79 -6.33 15.40
C GLY A 72 -11.62 -5.33 15.23
N ALA A 73 -10.37 -5.79 15.16
CA ALA A 73 -9.21 -4.94 14.93
C ALA A 73 -9.13 -4.46 13.49
N ARG A 74 -8.93 -3.16 13.29
CA ARG A 74 -8.66 -2.57 11.96
C ARG A 74 -7.15 -2.48 11.74
N ILE A 75 -6.64 -3.27 10.80
CA ILE A 75 -5.22 -3.29 10.45
C ILE A 75 -5.05 -2.56 9.11
N VAL A 76 -4.46 -1.36 9.16
CA VAL A 76 -4.34 -0.47 8.00
C VAL A 76 -2.87 -0.18 7.72
N HIS A 77 -2.38 -0.71 6.60
CA HIS A 77 -1.01 -0.50 6.12
C HIS A 77 -0.92 0.72 5.21
N SER A 78 0.30 1.23 5.03
CA SER A 78 0.60 2.33 4.07
C SER A 78 -0.14 3.64 4.37
N CYS A 79 -0.29 4.00 5.65
CA CYS A 79 -0.94 5.24 6.10
C CYS A 79 -0.01 6.46 6.07
N GLY A 80 1.14 6.38 5.42
CA GLY A 80 2.08 7.51 5.28
C GLY A 80 1.69 8.48 4.16
N PHE A 81 2.33 9.65 4.17
CA PHE A 81 2.18 10.66 3.12
C PHE A 81 2.51 10.11 1.73
N ASP A 82 3.37 9.11 1.63
CA ASP A 82 3.77 8.51 0.37
C ASP A 82 2.61 7.78 -0.33
N SER A 83 1.58 7.34 0.38
CA SER A 83 0.47 6.53 -0.16
C SER A 83 -0.92 7.14 0.06
N VAL A 84 -1.16 7.79 1.19
CA VAL A 84 -2.47 8.38 1.54
C VAL A 84 -2.99 9.37 0.48
N PRO A 85 -2.18 10.28 -0.09
CA PRO A 85 -2.65 11.18 -1.14
C PRO A 85 -3.11 10.46 -2.41
N ALA A 86 -2.46 9.34 -2.78
CA ALA A 86 -2.84 8.55 -3.93
C ALA A 86 -4.19 7.86 -3.72
N ASP A 87 -4.39 7.25 -2.55
CA ASP A 87 -5.60 6.50 -2.21
C ASP A 87 -6.80 7.42 -1.97
N LEU A 88 -6.68 8.38 -1.03
CA LEU A 88 -7.75 9.31 -0.71
C LEU A 88 -8.01 10.32 -1.84
N GLY A 89 -6.98 10.71 -2.59
CA GLY A 89 -7.13 11.54 -3.79
C GLY A 89 -7.94 10.83 -4.86
N THR A 90 -7.69 9.55 -5.07
CA THR A 90 -8.52 8.73 -5.98
C THR A 90 -9.96 8.64 -5.48
N LEU A 91 -10.18 8.37 -4.19
CA LEU A 91 -11.52 8.33 -3.61
C LEU A 91 -12.26 9.66 -3.82
N LEU A 92 -11.59 10.80 -3.57
CA LEU A 92 -12.17 12.12 -3.75
C LEU A 92 -12.58 12.38 -5.22
N VAL A 93 -11.70 12.06 -6.17
CA VAL A 93 -11.98 12.21 -7.60
C VAL A 93 -13.14 11.32 -8.04
N GLN A 94 -13.18 10.09 -7.56
CA GLN A 94 -14.25 9.15 -7.87
C GLN A 94 -15.59 9.57 -7.27
N SER A 95 -15.60 10.08 -6.04
CA SER A 95 -16.81 10.63 -5.41
C SER A 95 -17.33 11.83 -6.19
N PHE A 96 -16.44 12.76 -6.54
CA PHE A 96 -16.80 13.92 -7.36
C PHE A 96 -17.37 13.53 -8.74
N ALA A 97 -16.75 12.54 -9.40
CA ALA A 97 -17.24 12.06 -10.70
C ALA A 97 -18.63 11.43 -10.59
N ALA A 98 -18.84 10.59 -9.58
CA ALA A 98 -20.15 9.97 -9.34
C ALA A 98 -21.22 11.02 -9.04
N GLU A 99 -20.93 12.04 -8.24
CA GLU A 99 -21.87 13.11 -7.91
C GLU A 99 -22.16 14.04 -9.12
N THR A 100 -21.14 14.30 -9.95
CA THR A 100 -21.26 15.29 -11.04
C THR A 100 -21.76 14.68 -12.35
N PHE A 101 -21.34 13.45 -12.65
CA PHE A 101 -21.57 12.79 -13.93
C PHE A 101 -22.42 11.53 -13.83
N ASP A 102 -22.90 11.19 -12.62
CA ASP A 102 -23.65 9.96 -12.33
C ASP A 102 -22.90 8.67 -12.74
N ALA A 103 -21.56 8.74 -12.76
CA ALA A 103 -20.70 7.62 -13.12
C ALA A 103 -19.28 7.79 -12.55
N PRO A 104 -18.63 6.72 -12.10
CA PRO A 104 -17.23 6.76 -11.71
C PRO A 104 -16.31 6.89 -12.93
N CYS A 105 -15.09 7.37 -12.72
CA CYS A 105 -14.05 7.34 -13.73
C CYS A 105 -13.54 5.91 -13.95
N GLU A 106 -13.48 5.45 -15.19
CA GLU A 106 -12.85 4.17 -15.56
C GLU A 106 -11.33 4.19 -15.36
N THR A 107 -10.72 5.35 -15.44
CA THR A 107 -9.28 5.53 -15.29
C THR A 107 -8.96 6.76 -14.47
N VAL A 108 -8.11 6.59 -13.46
CA VAL A 108 -7.51 7.70 -12.70
C VAL A 108 -6.01 7.71 -12.94
N ARG A 109 -5.48 8.89 -13.24
CA ARG A 109 -4.05 9.08 -13.40
C ARG A 109 -3.53 10.08 -12.38
N ILE A 110 -2.56 9.65 -11.59
CA ILE A 110 -1.94 10.42 -10.52
C ILE A 110 -0.61 10.96 -11.05
N TYR A 111 -0.44 12.27 -10.99
CA TYR A 111 0.79 12.94 -11.39
C TYR A 111 1.52 13.44 -10.15
N LEU A 112 2.72 12.93 -9.91
CA LEU A 112 3.64 13.47 -8.91
C LEU A 112 4.41 14.63 -9.55
N ASP A 113 3.88 15.84 -9.40
CA ASP A 113 4.43 17.05 -10.00
C ASP A 113 5.17 17.86 -8.96
N GLY A 114 6.48 17.87 -9.06
CA GLY A 114 7.37 18.66 -8.22
C GLY A 114 7.49 18.11 -6.78
N GLY A 115 8.70 17.83 -6.38
CA GLY A 115 9.05 17.48 -5.01
C GLY A 115 10.56 17.63 -4.83
N SER A 116 10.97 18.47 -3.89
CA SER A 116 12.33 18.42 -3.36
C SER A 116 12.28 17.66 -2.04
N GLY A 117 12.81 16.47 -2.02
CA GLY A 117 12.89 15.64 -0.82
C GLY A 117 14.07 14.69 -0.89
N SER A 118 14.70 14.42 0.25
CA SER A 118 15.68 13.35 0.35
C SER A 118 14.99 12.04 0.70
N VAL A 119 15.39 10.97 0.03
CA VAL A 119 14.96 9.61 0.39
C VAL A 119 15.57 9.25 1.75
N SER A 120 14.72 8.84 2.71
CA SER A 120 15.23 8.45 4.02
C SER A 120 16.06 7.16 3.96
N GLY A 121 17.00 6.99 4.89
CA GLY A 121 17.77 5.73 5.00
C GLY A 121 16.87 4.50 5.20
N GLY A 122 15.74 4.65 5.87
CA GLY A 122 14.73 3.60 6.03
C GLY A 122 14.09 3.20 4.71
N THR A 123 13.77 4.17 3.85
CA THR A 123 13.21 3.92 2.50
C THR A 123 14.21 3.16 1.64
N LEU A 124 15.50 3.56 1.64
CA LEU A 124 16.54 2.84 0.90
C LEU A 124 16.72 1.40 1.39
N ALA A 125 16.68 1.18 2.71
CA ALA A 125 16.77 -0.15 3.28
C ALA A 125 15.58 -1.03 2.87
N SER A 126 14.35 -0.52 2.93
CA SER A 126 13.14 -1.25 2.51
C SER A 126 13.16 -1.58 1.02
N PHE A 127 13.64 -0.69 0.15
CA PHE A 127 13.83 -1.01 -1.26
C PHE A 127 14.89 -2.09 -1.48
N GLY A 128 16.01 -2.04 -0.75
CA GLY A 128 17.06 -3.08 -0.81
C GLY A 128 16.50 -4.45 -0.46
N GLU A 129 15.75 -4.57 0.63
CA GLU A 129 15.10 -5.82 1.05
C GLU A 129 14.04 -6.31 0.06
N LEU A 130 13.30 -5.39 -0.57
CA LEU A 130 12.34 -5.74 -1.61
C LEU A 130 13.01 -6.39 -2.83
N PHE A 131 14.16 -5.85 -3.27
CA PHE A 131 14.95 -6.42 -4.37
C PHE A 131 15.56 -7.78 -3.99
N GLU A 132 16.09 -7.91 -2.78
CA GLU A 132 16.65 -9.18 -2.29
C GLU A 132 15.56 -10.26 -2.18
N ALA A 133 14.41 -9.93 -1.61
CA ALA A 133 13.26 -10.83 -1.56
C ALA A 133 12.79 -11.25 -2.96
N ALA A 134 12.72 -10.33 -3.92
CA ALA A 134 12.36 -10.65 -5.30
C ALA A 134 13.38 -11.56 -6.00
N ALA A 135 14.65 -11.49 -5.61
CA ALA A 135 15.71 -12.34 -6.17
C ALA A 135 15.68 -13.77 -5.60
N THR A 136 15.37 -13.92 -4.32
CA THR A 136 15.52 -15.16 -3.57
C THR A 136 14.22 -15.94 -3.37
N ASP A 137 13.07 -15.24 -3.26
CA ASP A 137 11.78 -15.84 -2.96
C ASP A 137 10.83 -15.79 -4.19
N PRO A 138 10.42 -16.94 -4.74
CA PRO A 138 9.44 -17.01 -5.83
C PRO A 138 8.09 -16.37 -5.50
N LEU A 139 7.60 -16.50 -4.26
CA LEU A 139 6.33 -15.93 -3.82
C LEU A 139 6.41 -14.40 -3.76
N ALA A 140 7.51 -13.86 -3.23
CA ALA A 140 7.77 -12.43 -3.24
C ALA A 140 7.81 -11.87 -4.67
N ARG A 141 8.44 -12.60 -5.59
CA ARG A 141 8.49 -12.24 -7.01
C ARG A 141 7.13 -12.24 -7.66
N GLU A 142 6.28 -13.24 -7.37
CA GLU A 142 4.90 -13.32 -7.85
C GLU A 142 4.08 -12.14 -7.32
N THR A 143 4.17 -11.86 -6.03
CA THR A 143 3.50 -10.72 -5.38
C THR A 143 3.87 -9.39 -6.04
N LEU A 144 5.15 -9.18 -6.37
CA LEU A 144 5.60 -7.97 -7.04
C LEU A 144 5.22 -7.89 -8.52
N ARG A 145 4.99 -9.04 -9.18
CA ARG A 145 4.52 -9.07 -10.57
C ARG A 145 3.03 -8.82 -10.70
N ASN A 146 2.24 -9.20 -9.70
CA ASN A 146 0.79 -9.07 -9.72
C ASN A 146 0.36 -7.68 -9.28
N PRO A 147 -0.27 -6.85 -10.16
CA PRO A 147 -0.79 -5.53 -9.79
C PRO A 147 -1.91 -5.57 -8.75
N TYR A 148 -2.58 -6.71 -8.58
CA TYR A 148 -3.69 -6.94 -7.66
C TYR A 148 -3.27 -7.73 -6.41
N SER A 149 -1.97 -7.85 -6.14
CA SER A 149 -1.47 -8.72 -5.07
C SER A 149 -2.00 -8.37 -3.67
N LEU A 150 -2.40 -7.15 -3.40
CA LEU A 150 -2.99 -6.73 -2.13
C LEU A 150 -4.51 -6.84 -2.07
N ALA A 151 -5.19 -7.17 -3.17
CA ALA A 151 -6.63 -7.40 -3.17
C ALA A 151 -7.01 -8.60 -2.28
N PRO A 152 -8.27 -8.70 -1.83
CA PRO A 152 -8.76 -9.84 -1.07
C PRO A 152 -8.50 -11.18 -1.74
N SER A 153 -8.48 -12.25 -0.95
CA SER A 153 -8.31 -13.61 -1.49
C SER A 153 -9.41 -13.92 -2.51
N GLY A 154 -9.04 -14.52 -3.65
CA GLY A 154 -9.97 -14.80 -4.76
C GLY A 154 -10.18 -13.64 -5.73
N GLU A 155 -9.74 -12.41 -5.41
CA GLU A 155 -9.95 -11.21 -6.22
C GLU A 155 -8.66 -10.58 -6.75
N ARG A 156 -7.59 -11.38 -6.87
CA ARG A 156 -6.24 -10.93 -7.20
C ARG A 156 -5.94 -10.96 -8.70
N SER A 157 -6.93 -10.60 -9.51
CA SER A 157 -6.82 -10.51 -10.97
C SER A 157 -7.66 -9.36 -11.50
N GLY A 158 -7.29 -8.81 -12.64
CA GLY A 158 -8.00 -7.73 -13.31
C GLY A 158 -7.31 -7.27 -14.58
N VAL A 159 -7.88 -6.25 -15.20
CA VAL A 159 -7.47 -5.73 -16.54
C VAL A 159 -6.35 -4.71 -16.50
N ASP A 160 -6.06 -4.14 -15.33
CA ASP A 160 -5.03 -3.12 -15.19
C ASP A 160 -3.63 -3.75 -15.30
N PRO A 161 -2.80 -3.32 -16.25
CA PRO A 161 -1.46 -3.89 -16.46
C PRO A 161 -0.47 -3.54 -15.34
N GLY A 162 -0.84 -2.63 -14.42
CA GLY A 162 0.01 -2.12 -13.34
C GLY A 162 0.89 -0.96 -13.76
N ALA A 163 1.85 -0.65 -12.88
CA ALA A 163 2.69 0.54 -12.98
C ALA A 163 3.43 0.69 -14.31
N GLN A 164 3.51 1.91 -14.77
CA GLN A 164 4.31 2.28 -15.94
C GLN A 164 5.77 1.88 -15.72
N ARG A 165 6.39 1.23 -16.70
CA ARG A 165 7.79 0.73 -16.59
C ARG A 165 8.80 1.57 -17.36
N TRP A 166 8.35 2.30 -18.39
CA TRP A 166 9.19 3.04 -19.30
C TRP A 166 8.63 4.44 -19.53
N PRO A 167 9.44 5.44 -19.81
CA PRO A 167 8.95 6.75 -20.23
C PRO A 167 8.01 6.61 -21.43
N ARG A 168 6.92 7.36 -21.41
CA ARG A 168 5.95 7.41 -22.52
C ARG A 168 5.37 8.80 -22.67
N LYS A 169 4.88 9.10 -23.88
CA LYS A 169 4.13 10.33 -24.13
C LYS A 169 2.74 10.22 -23.47
N ASP A 170 2.37 11.27 -22.76
CA ASP A 170 1.10 11.38 -22.10
C ASP A 170 0.08 12.11 -22.99
N SER A 171 -1.04 11.47 -23.29
CA SER A 171 -2.08 12.06 -24.15
C SER A 171 -3.05 12.98 -23.40
N LEU A 172 -3.12 12.89 -22.06
CA LEU A 172 -4.05 13.70 -21.26
C LEU A 172 -3.43 15.04 -20.88
N ARG A 173 -2.19 15.02 -20.36
CA ARG A 173 -1.49 16.23 -19.94
C ARG A 173 -0.66 16.87 -21.08
N GLY A 174 -0.28 16.08 -22.06
CA GLY A 174 0.79 16.40 -22.99
C GLY A 174 2.19 16.16 -22.38
N GLY A 175 3.24 16.20 -23.24
CA GLY A 175 4.61 15.95 -22.77
C GLY A 175 4.91 14.48 -22.44
N TRP A 176 5.96 14.25 -21.69
CA TRP A 176 6.45 12.93 -21.33
C TRP A 176 6.24 12.63 -19.84
N THR A 177 6.02 11.35 -19.52
CA THR A 177 5.98 10.85 -18.16
C THR A 177 6.99 9.73 -17.96
N ALA A 178 7.59 9.70 -16.77
CA ALA A 178 8.43 8.61 -16.29
C ALA A 178 7.70 7.75 -15.25
N PRO A 179 8.15 6.52 -14.98
CA PRO A 179 7.67 5.71 -13.88
C PRO A 179 7.81 6.43 -12.54
N SER A 180 6.77 6.38 -11.70
CA SER A 180 6.88 6.82 -10.31
C SER A 180 7.50 5.71 -9.46
N PRO A 181 8.45 6.03 -8.57
CA PRO A 181 9.01 5.05 -7.63
C PRO A 181 7.96 4.44 -6.69
N MET A 182 6.91 5.19 -6.34
CA MET A 182 5.85 4.72 -5.44
C MET A 182 4.68 4.04 -6.15
N ALA A 183 4.57 4.14 -7.47
CA ALA A 183 3.51 3.49 -8.25
C ALA A 183 3.33 1.99 -7.92
N PRO A 184 4.40 1.18 -7.75
CA PRO A 184 4.25 -0.22 -7.39
C PRO A 184 3.53 -0.47 -6.06
N VAL A 185 3.59 0.48 -5.13
CA VAL A 185 2.89 0.43 -3.84
C VAL A 185 1.51 1.06 -3.98
N ASN A 186 1.46 2.33 -4.38
CA ASN A 186 0.26 3.16 -4.35
C ASN A 186 -0.87 2.62 -5.23
N GLU A 187 -0.55 2.19 -6.44
CA GLU A 187 -1.54 1.60 -7.34
C GLU A 187 -2.15 0.31 -6.79
N ARG A 188 -1.40 -0.48 -6.01
CA ARG A 188 -1.93 -1.67 -5.32
C ARG A 188 -2.83 -1.30 -4.15
N VAL A 189 -2.47 -0.26 -3.39
CA VAL A 189 -3.30 0.26 -2.30
C VAL A 189 -4.64 0.73 -2.86
N VAL A 190 -4.64 1.55 -3.91
CA VAL A 190 -5.85 2.04 -4.57
C VAL A 190 -6.74 0.89 -5.10
N ARG A 191 -6.14 -0.12 -5.75
CA ARG A 191 -6.91 -1.30 -6.21
C ARG A 191 -7.49 -2.11 -5.05
N ARG A 192 -6.74 -2.24 -3.94
CA ARG A 192 -7.25 -2.85 -2.72
C ARG A 192 -8.42 -2.08 -2.16
N SER A 193 -8.34 -0.75 -2.08
CA SER A 193 -9.43 0.10 -1.59
C SER A 193 -10.69 -0.08 -2.45
N ASN A 194 -10.57 -0.08 -3.78
CA ASN A 194 -11.70 -0.37 -4.68
C ASN A 194 -12.32 -1.75 -4.39
N ALA A 195 -11.50 -2.79 -4.20
CA ALA A 195 -11.98 -4.13 -3.90
C ALA A 195 -12.68 -4.21 -2.53
N LEU A 196 -12.10 -3.62 -1.49
CA LEU A 196 -12.67 -3.61 -0.13
C LEU A 196 -14.00 -2.83 -0.05
N LEU A 197 -14.18 -1.82 -0.91
CA LEU A 197 -15.42 -1.05 -1.02
C LEU A 197 -16.49 -1.78 -1.87
N GLY A 198 -16.21 -2.96 -2.39
CA GLY A 198 -17.13 -3.72 -3.24
C GLY A 198 -17.14 -3.27 -4.70
N TYR A 199 -16.03 -2.69 -5.17
CA TYR A 199 -15.84 -2.22 -6.55
C TYR A 199 -16.78 -1.07 -6.99
N PRO A 200 -16.93 0.01 -6.23
CA PRO A 200 -17.78 1.13 -6.62
C PRO A 200 -17.28 1.81 -7.91
N TRP A 201 -16.00 1.65 -8.25
CA TRP A 201 -15.38 2.19 -9.47
C TRP A 201 -15.35 1.17 -10.62
N GLY A 202 -15.97 0.02 -10.42
CA GLY A 202 -15.96 -1.11 -11.36
C GLY A 202 -14.71 -2.00 -11.24
N ARG A 203 -14.83 -3.23 -11.77
CA ARG A 203 -13.72 -4.21 -11.81
C ARG A 203 -12.71 -3.91 -12.93
N GLU A 204 -13.10 -3.11 -13.91
CA GLU A 204 -12.26 -2.66 -15.03
C GLU A 204 -11.50 -1.37 -14.73
N PHE A 205 -11.66 -0.82 -13.52
CA PHE A 205 -10.99 0.40 -13.07
C PHE A 205 -9.47 0.27 -13.18
N ARG A 206 -8.84 1.34 -13.68
CA ARG A 206 -7.39 1.46 -13.85
C ARG A 206 -6.84 2.64 -13.10
N CYS A 207 -5.73 2.42 -12.42
CA CYS A 207 -5.00 3.47 -11.72
C CYS A 207 -3.53 3.46 -12.14
N THR A 208 -3.02 4.64 -12.50
CA THR A 208 -1.61 4.80 -12.90
C THR A 208 -1.01 6.03 -12.20
N GLU A 209 0.12 5.84 -11.54
CA GLU A 209 0.90 6.92 -10.92
C GLU A 209 2.18 7.15 -11.72
N VAL A 210 2.45 8.41 -12.09
CA VAL A 210 3.57 8.78 -12.95
C VAL A 210 4.20 10.12 -12.53
N VAL A 211 5.43 10.33 -12.97
CA VAL A 211 6.16 11.60 -12.80
C VAL A 211 6.21 12.32 -14.15
N PRO A 212 5.70 13.56 -14.28
CA PRO A 212 5.93 14.37 -15.46
C PRO A 212 7.42 14.73 -15.63
N THR A 213 7.95 14.63 -16.86
CA THR A 213 9.38 14.88 -17.14
C THR A 213 9.64 16.04 -18.10
N GLY A 214 8.62 16.83 -18.39
CA GLY A 214 8.71 18.01 -19.29
C GLY A 214 7.99 17.81 -20.62
N GLU A 215 8.10 18.79 -21.48
CA GLU A 215 7.49 18.84 -22.82
C GLU A 215 8.15 17.87 -23.82
#